data_237fbeaa009d18947bbb3c0cd490486a
#
_entry.id   237fbeaa009d18947bbb3c0cd490486a
#
_cell.length_a   1.000
_cell.length_b   1.000
_cell.length_c   1.000
_cell.angle_alpha   90.00
_cell.angle_beta   90.00
_cell.angle_gamma   90.00
#
_symmetry.space_group_name_H-M   'P 1'
#
loop_
_entity.id
_entity.type
_entity.pdbx_description
1 polymer ?
#
loop_
_entity_poly.entity_id
_entity_poly.type
_entity_poly.pdbx_seq_one_letter_code
_entity_poly.pdbx_strand_id
1 'polypeptide(L)'
;MWFILSLIAILFWSGSDLFSKIGSEPDDKYSHWKMIMAVGTIMGIHAVIELCTGAQFQISDILTYLPVSFLYILAMILGYVGLRYVVLSVSTPICNSSGAVAALLCFFILKETMSGLQFFAVALVCIGIFFLSVFEKKQEDAERVKAGIVPDRKYTHSFIAIFFPIFYCIIDGLGTFADALVLDRYISEGPANIAYEFTFLMMAVFAFIYVVIIKKQKIKLSAEKPKILAGVFETAGQFAYIFALGDNAIVAAPLISSYCIFSLVWARIILKEKLSWKQYLVIAIAAVGIVILGMEG
;
A
#
# COMPACT_ATOMS: atom_id res chain seq x y z
N MET A 1 20.47 2.64 7.02
CA MET A 1 19.33 2.48 7.96
C MET A 1 18.03 2.09 7.22
N TRP A 2 17.96 2.40 5.95
CA TRP A 2 16.82 2.13 5.06
C TRP A 2 16.28 0.69 5.12
N PHE A 3 17.15 -0.33 5.19
CA PHE A 3 16.73 -1.74 5.18
C PHE A 3 15.86 -2.12 6.39
N ILE A 4 16.29 -1.73 7.61
CA ILE A 4 15.52 -2.00 8.85
C ILE A 4 14.19 -1.26 8.81
N LEU A 5 14.18 -0.02 8.38
CA LEU A 5 12.98 0.80 8.24
C LEU A 5 12.02 0.19 7.20
N SER A 6 12.56 -0.32 6.08
CA SER A 6 11.77 -1.04 5.08
C SER A 6 11.12 -2.30 5.66
N LEU A 7 11.84 -3.08 6.48
CA LEU A 7 11.26 -4.26 7.14
C LEU A 7 10.17 -3.87 8.15
N ILE A 8 10.36 -2.77 8.87
CA ILE A 8 9.33 -2.25 9.79
C ILE A 8 8.09 -1.83 8.98
N ALA A 9 8.26 -1.09 7.89
CA ALA A 9 7.17 -0.70 7.02
C ALA A 9 6.41 -1.92 6.46
N ILE A 10 7.13 -2.93 5.98
CA ILE A 10 6.56 -4.20 5.49
C ILE A 10 5.70 -4.87 6.56
N LEU A 11 6.22 -5.02 7.79
CA LEU A 11 5.50 -5.67 8.88
C LEU A 11 4.23 -4.90 9.25
N PHE A 12 4.32 -3.58 9.36
CA PHE A 12 3.16 -2.78 9.73
C PHE A 12 2.13 -2.68 8.59
N TRP A 13 2.52 -2.45 7.35
CA TRP A 13 1.58 -2.41 6.24
C TRP A 13 0.92 -3.77 5.97
N SER A 14 1.67 -4.87 6.12
CA SER A 14 1.05 -6.19 6.03
C SER A 14 0.05 -6.46 7.16
N GLY A 15 0.29 -5.90 8.36
CA GLY A 15 -0.66 -5.90 9.46
C GLY A 15 -1.87 -5.01 9.19
N SER A 16 -1.66 -3.84 8.58
CA SER A 16 -2.76 -2.96 8.12
C SER A 16 -3.68 -3.67 7.15
N ASP A 17 -3.13 -4.38 6.15
CA ASP A 17 -3.91 -5.20 5.20
C ASP A 17 -4.76 -6.25 5.91
N LEU A 18 -4.16 -6.96 6.86
CA LEU A 18 -4.87 -7.98 7.64
C LEU A 18 -6.07 -7.39 8.39
N PHE A 19 -5.85 -6.29 9.14
CA PHE A 19 -6.91 -5.66 9.91
C PHE A 19 -7.92 -4.94 9.02
N SER A 20 -7.51 -4.43 7.87
CA SER A 20 -8.40 -3.89 6.84
C SER A 20 -9.31 -4.98 6.27
N LYS A 21 -8.78 -6.18 6.03
CA LYS A 21 -9.56 -7.34 5.60
C LYS A 21 -10.56 -7.78 6.67
N ILE A 22 -10.14 -7.85 7.93
CA ILE A 22 -11.03 -8.19 9.06
C ILE A 22 -12.10 -7.10 9.27
N GLY A 23 -11.73 -5.84 9.10
CA GLY A 23 -12.64 -4.69 9.26
C GLY A 23 -13.54 -4.43 8.06
N SER A 24 -13.28 -5.07 6.93
CA SER A 24 -14.12 -4.92 5.73
C SER A 24 -15.39 -5.73 5.87
N GLU A 25 -16.52 -5.06 6.00
CA GLU A 25 -17.83 -5.68 6.13
C GLU A 25 -18.56 -5.66 4.77
N PRO A 26 -18.77 -6.84 4.11
CA PRO A 26 -19.40 -6.90 2.79
C PRO A 26 -20.82 -6.31 2.76
N ASP A 27 -21.55 -6.47 3.86
CA ASP A 27 -22.94 -6.00 4.00
C ASP A 27 -23.04 -4.50 4.34
N ASP A 28 -21.93 -3.87 4.78
CA ASP A 28 -21.91 -2.43 5.03
C ASP A 28 -21.44 -1.65 3.81
N LYS A 29 -22.40 -1.05 3.11
CA LYS A 29 -22.14 -0.19 1.94
C LYS A 29 -21.11 0.92 2.20
N TYR A 30 -20.94 1.35 3.44
CA TYR A 30 -20.06 2.45 3.84
C TYR A 30 -18.79 1.99 4.55
N SER A 31 -18.52 0.68 4.59
CA SER A 31 -17.37 0.10 5.29
C SER A 31 -16.04 0.73 4.86
N HIS A 32 -15.83 0.95 3.55
CA HIS A 32 -14.61 1.59 3.03
C HIS A 32 -14.47 3.08 3.45
N TRP A 33 -15.57 3.83 3.52
CA TRP A 33 -15.55 5.20 4.03
C TRP A 33 -15.19 5.25 5.51
N LYS A 34 -15.73 4.31 6.30
CA LYS A 34 -15.38 4.18 7.72
C LYS A 34 -13.91 3.79 7.91
N MET A 35 -13.34 2.99 6.99
CA MET A 35 -11.90 2.68 6.97
C MET A 35 -11.09 3.95 6.77
N ILE A 36 -11.40 4.76 5.75
CA ILE A 36 -10.74 6.04 5.49
C ILE A 36 -10.84 6.96 6.71
N MET A 37 -12.01 7.00 7.37
CA MET A 37 -12.17 7.78 8.61
C MET A 37 -11.23 7.29 9.71
N ALA A 38 -11.12 5.99 9.93
CA ALA A 38 -10.27 5.42 10.97
C ALA A 38 -8.79 5.71 10.69
N VAL A 39 -8.32 5.37 9.49
CA VAL A 39 -6.91 5.58 9.07
C VAL A 39 -6.54 7.05 9.16
N GLY A 40 -7.28 7.94 8.51
CA GLY A 40 -6.93 9.36 8.49
C GLY A 40 -7.07 10.05 9.86
N THR A 41 -7.97 9.56 10.74
CA THR A 41 -8.04 10.07 12.12
C THR A 41 -6.81 9.66 12.92
N ILE A 42 -6.35 8.42 12.83
CA ILE A 42 -5.14 7.96 13.52
C ILE A 42 -3.91 8.67 12.99
N MET A 43 -3.76 8.82 11.68
CA MET A 43 -2.68 9.60 11.06
C MET A 43 -2.69 11.04 11.55
N GLY A 44 -3.86 11.69 11.58
CA GLY A 44 -3.98 13.06 12.09
C GLY A 44 -3.62 13.19 13.57
N ILE A 45 -3.97 12.20 14.40
CA ILE A 45 -3.56 12.16 15.81
C ILE A 45 -2.03 12.04 15.90
N HIS A 46 -1.41 11.20 15.11
CA HIS A 46 0.04 11.02 15.08
C HIS A 46 0.74 12.31 14.65
N ALA A 47 0.30 12.97 13.58
CA ALA A 47 0.82 14.27 13.16
C ALA A 47 0.77 15.31 14.28
N VAL A 48 -0.35 15.38 15.02
CA VAL A 48 -0.46 16.30 16.18
C VAL A 48 0.52 15.91 17.29
N ILE A 49 0.72 14.64 17.56
CA ILE A 49 1.71 14.18 18.56
C ILE A 49 3.12 14.59 18.12
N GLU A 50 3.50 14.39 16.86
CA GLU A 50 4.80 14.82 16.32
C GLU A 50 5.01 16.34 16.50
N LEU A 51 4.00 17.14 16.19
CA LEU A 51 4.05 18.60 16.42
C LEU A 51 4.22 18.95 17.91
N CYS A 52 3.51 18.26 18.80
CA CYS A 52 3.60 18.48 20.25
C CYS A 52 4.98 18.04 20.80
N THR A 53 5.65 17.10 20.17
CA THR A 53 7.00 16.66 20.54
C THR A 53 8.11 17.53 19.96
N GLY A 54 7.76 18.58 19.21
CA GLY A 54 8.70 19.58 18.71
C GLY A 54 9.17 19.37 17.29
N ALA A 55 8.45 18.54 16.50
CA ALA A 55 8.73 18.41 15.07
C ALA A 55 8.57 19.77 14.38
N GLN A 56 9.55 20.10 13.53
CA GLN A 56 9.48 21.32 12.72
C GLN A 56 8.52 21.09 11.55
N PHE A 57 7.55 21.97 11.41
CA PHE A 57 6.55 21.87 10.35
C PHE A 57 6.01 23.24 9.99
N GLN A 58 5.77 23.47 8.72
CA GLN A 58 5.15 24.69 8.19
C GLN A 58 3.93 24.30 7.35
N ILE A 59 2.91 25.16 7.35
CA ILE A 59 1.70 24.93 6.51
C ILE A 59 2.07 24.84 5.02
N SER A 60 3.14 25.53 4.59
CA SER A 60 3.69 25.41 3.23
C SER A 60 4.13 23.99 2.88
N ASP A 61 4.49 23.15 3.86
CA ASP A 61 4.94 21.80 3.65
C ASP A 61 3.81 20.92 3.09
N ILE A 62 2.56 21.21 3.50
CA ILE A 62 1.38 20.56 2.89
C ILE A 62 1.31 20.85 1.40
N LEU A 63 1.55 22.10 0.98
CA LEU A 63 1.53 22.47 -0.43
C LEU A 63 2.68 21.85 -1.22
N THR A 64 3.86 21.75 -0.60
CA THR A 64 5.04 21.11 -1.20
C THR A 64 4.81 19.63 -1.41
N TYR A 65 4.17 18.95 -0.45
CA TYR A 65 3.91 17.52 -0.50
C TYR A 65 2.58 17.16 -1.19
N LEU A 66 1.72 18.13 -1.46
CA LEU A 66 0.40 17.93 -2.07
C LEU A 66 0.42 17.14 -3.40
N PRO A 67 1.40 17.34 -4.31
CA PRO A 67 1.47 16.54 -5.53
C PRO A 67 1.65 15.04 -5.25
N VAL A 68 2.45 14.67 -4.26
CA VAL A 68 2.66 13.28 -3.82
C VAL A 68 1.36 12.71 -3.26
N SER A 69 0.75 13.40 -2.29
CA SER A 69 -0.54 13.01 -1.71
C SER A 69 -1.63 12.86 -2.77
N PHE A 70 -1.66 13.76 -3.77
CA PHE A 70 -2.63 13.70 -4.87
C PHE A 70 -2.43 12.44 -5.73
N LEU A 71 -1.20 12.06 -6.05
CA LEU A 71 -0.91 10.86 -6.82
C LEU A 71 -1.36 9.60 -6.07
N TYR A 72 -1.07 9.50 -4.77
CA TYR A 72 -1.53 8.38 -3.96
C TYR A 72 -3.05 8.31 -3.84
N ILE A 73 -3.72 9.45 -3.61
CA ILE A 73 -5.19 9.51 -3.58
C ILE A 73 -5.78 9.09 -4.94
N LEU A 74 -5.20 9.56 -6.05
CA LEU A 74 -5.64 9.19 -7.38
C LEU A 74 -5.44 7.70 -7.66
N ALA A 75 -4.28 7.12 -7.26
CA ALA A 75 -4.03 5.70 -7.34
C ALA A 75 -5.09 4.90 -6.56
N MET A 76 -5.37 5.27 -5.30
CA MET A 76 -6.41 4.64 -4.49
C MET A 76 -7.79 4.68 -5.18
N ILE A 77 -8.19 5.83 -5.74
CA ILE A 77 -9.47 5.96 -6.46
C ILE A 77 -9.49 5.00 -7.65
N LEU A 78 -8.43 4.96 -8.45
CA LEU A 78 -8.32 4.06 -9.60
C LEU A 78 -8.37 2.59 -9.18
N GLY A 79 -7.72 2.23 -8.08
CA GLY A 79 -7.78 0.89 -7.50
C GLY A 79 -9.21 0.50 -7.13
N TYR A 80 -9.90 1.33 -6.37
CA TYR A 80 -11.29 1.07 -5.96
C TYR A 80 -12.28 1.04 -7.14
N VAL A 81 -12.13 1.95 -8.11
CA VAL A 81 -12.96 1.94 -9.32
C VAL A 81 -12.64 0.71 -10.16
N GLY A 82 -11.36 0.38 -10.30
CA GLY A 82 -10.90 -0.79 -11.03
C GLY A 82 -11.51 -2.10 -10.52
N LEU A 83 -11.60 -2.27 -9.21
CA LEU A 83 -12.20 -3.45 -8.58
C LEU A 83 -13.68 -3.68 -8.93
N ARG A 84 -14.38 -2.66 -9.43
CA ARG A 84 -15.75 -2.82 -9.96
C ARG A 84 -15.79 -3.44 -11.34
N TYR A 85 -14.70 -3.34 -12.10
CA TYR A 85 -14.65 -3.72 -13.51
C TYR A 85 -13.65 -4.84 -13.81
N VAL A 86 -12.69 -5.05 -12.91
CA VAL A 86 -11.66 -6.08 -13.04
C VAL A 86 -11.73 -7.01 -11.85
N VAL A 87 -11.59 -8.29 -12.10
CA VAL A 87 -11.46 -9.28 -11.04
C VAL A 87 -10.18 -8.98 -10.25
N LEU A 88 -10.28 -8.96 -8.93
CA LEU A 88 -9.17 -8.67 -8.01
C LEU A 88 -7.87 -9.41 -8.40
N SER A 89 -8.02 -10.62 -8.80
CA SER A 89 -6.98 -11.54 -9.22
C SER A 89 -6.21 -11.14 -10.50
N VAL A 90 -6.71 -10.23 -11.33
CA VAL A 90 -5.97 -9.61 -12.45
C VAL A 90 -5.36 -8.29 -12.00
N SER A 91 -6.06 -7.57 -11.14
CA SER A 91 -5.64 -6.26 -10.67
C SER A 91 -4.41 -6.34 -9.76
N THR A 92 -4.41 -7.25 -8.79
CA THR A 92 -3.38 -7.34 -7.74
C THR A 92 -1.94 -7.51 -8.28
N PRO A 93 -1.65 -8.40 -9.26
CA PRO A 93 -0.30 -8.51 -9.81
C PRO A 93 0.22 -7.22 -10.44
N ILE A 94 -0.67 -6.52 -11.12
CA ILE A 94 -0.32 -5.30 -11.85
C ILE A 94 -0.11 -4.17 -10.83
N CYS A 95 -1.02 -4.01 -9.87
CA CYS A 95 -0.92 -2.98 -8.84
C CYS A 95 0.35 -3.14 -7.98
N ASN A 96 0.66 -4.36 -7.55
CA ASN A 96 1.84 -4.64 -6.72
C ASN A 96 3.18 -4.49 -7.47
N SER A 97 3.16 -4.20 -8.78
CA SER A 97 4.37 -3.91 -9.55
C SER A 97 4.78 -2.43 -9.52
N SER A 98 4.06 -1.58 -8.82
CA SER A 98 4.32 -0.12 -8.74
C SER A 98 5.70 0.22 -8.18
N GLY A 99 6.19 -0.55 -7.20
CA GLY A 99 7.56 -0.39 -6.67
C GLY A 99 8.66 -0.58 -7.71
N ALA A 100 8.46 -1.49 -8.68
CA ALA A 100 9.38 -1.64 -9.80
C ALA A 100 9.35 -0.42 -10.74
N VAL A 101 8.16 0.16 -10.95
CA VAL A 101 8.02 1.41 -11.74
C VAL A 101 8.75 2.55 -11.02
N ALA A 102 8.58 2.71 -9.72
CA ALA A 102 9.28 3.70 -8.93
C ALA A 102 10.81 3.55 -9.03
N ALA A 103 11.34 2.33 -8.86
CA ALA A 103 12.76 2.04 -8.97
C ALA A 103 13.32 2.39 -10.36
N LEU A 104 12.60 2.07 -11.43
CA LEU A 104 13.00 2.46 -12.79
C LEU A 104 13.05 3.99 -12.96
N LEU A 105 12.07 4.72 -12.42
CA LEU A 105 12.04 6.17 -12.48
C LEU A 105 13.19 6.80 -11.66
N CYS A 106 13.49 6.28 -10.46
CA CYS A 106 14.64 6.70 -9.66
C CYS A 106 15.96 6.46 -10.42
N PHE A 107 16.12 5.31 -11.05
CA PHE A 107 17.30 5.00 -11.83
C PHE A 107 17.49 5.97 -13.02
N PHE A 108 16.45 6.19 -13.83
CA PHE A 108 16.56 7.00 -15.05
C PHE A 108 16.58 8.51 -14.78
N ILE A 109 15.81 8.99 -13.80
CA ILE A 109 15.57 10.42 -13.58
C ILE A 109 16.43 10.96 -12.44
N LEU A 110 16.45 10.30 -11.28
CA LEU A 110 17.30 10.72 -10.14
C LEU A 110 18.76 10.28 -10.31
N LYS A 111 19.04 9.39 -11.27
CA LYS A 111 20.37 8.85 -11.50
C LYS A 111 20.90 8.03 -10.31
N GLU A 112 20.01 7.52 -9.48
CA GLU A 112 20.38 6.60 -8.42
C GLU A 112 20.94 5.31 -9.02
N THR A 113 21.90 4.68 -8.35
CA THR A 113 22.57 3.47 -8.84
C THR A 113 22.40 2.33 -7.84
N MET A 114 22.27 1.14 -8.36
CA MET A 114 22.27 -0.11 -7.60
C MET A 114 23.53 -0.91 -7.91
N SER A 115 24.06 -1.63 -6.94
CA SER A 115 25.04 -2.67 -7.21
C SER A 115 24.42 -3.79 -8.06
N GLY A 116 25.25 -4.57 -8.76
CA GLY A 116 24.74 -5.71 -9.54
C GLY A 116 23.98 -6.73 -8.65
N LEU A 117 24.41 -6.87 -7.38
CA LEU A 117 23.78 -7.77 -6.42
C LEU A 117 22.44 -7.22 -5.92
N GLN A 118 22.37 -5.90 -5.65
CA GLN A 118 21.12 -5.23 -5.31
C GLN A 118 20.10 -5.34 -6.46
N PHE A 119 20.55 -5.11 -7.70
CA PHE A 119 19.69 -5.26 -8.88
C PHE A 119 19.12 -6.69 -9.00
N PHE A 120 19.97 -7.71 -8.82
CA PHE A 120 19.54 -9.10 -8.82
C PHE A 120 18.53 -9.39 -7.70
N ALA A 121 18.79 -8.89 -6.50
CA ALA A 121 17.90 -9.08 -5.35
C ALA A 121 16.54 -8.38 -5.55
N VAL A 122 16.51 -7.16 -6.05
CA VAL A 122 15.28 -6.43 -6.42
C VAL A 122 14.50 -7.21 -7.48
N ALA A 123 15.19 -7.74 -8.50
CA ALA A 123 14.55 -8.57 -9.52
C ALA A 123 13.89 -9.83 -8.92
N LEU A 124 14.56 -10.50 -7.97
CA LEU A 124 13.97 -11.65 -7.24
C LEU A 124 12.71 -11.25 -6.47
N VAL A 125 12.74 -10.12 -5.76
CA VAL A 125 11.57 -9.62 -5.01
C VAL A 125 10.42 -9.31 -5.98
N CYS A 126 10.66 -8.58 -7.07
CA CYS A 126 9.63 -8.24 -8.07
C CYS A 126 9.05 -9.49 -8.74
N ILE A 127 9.90 -10.47 -9.11
CA ILE A 127 9.46 -11.76 -9.66
C ILE A 127 8.60 -12.50 -8.63
N GLY A 128 9.01 -12.49 -7.36
CA GLY A 128 8.26 -13.06 -6.26
C GLY A 128 6.85 -12.45 -6.16
N ILE A 129 6.75 -11.13 -6.08
CA ILE A 129 5.47 -10.40 -6.01
C ILE A 129 4.58 -10.74 -7.21
N PHE A 130 5.13 -10.71 -8.41
CA PHE A 130 4.38 -11.00 -9.64
C PHE A 130 3.79 -12.41 -9.64
N PHE A 131 4.61 -13.42 -9.42
CA PHE A 131 4.13 -14.80 -9.42
C PHE A 131 3.21 -15.12 -8.25
N LEU A 132 3.44 -14.51 -7.08
CA LEU A 132 2.55 -14.63 -5.94
C LEU A 132 1.14 -14.23 -6.33
N SER A 133 1.00 -13.03 -6.86
CA SER A 133 -0.28 -12.48 -7.28
C SER A 133 -0.96 -13.33 -8.36
N VAL A 134 -0.18 -13.93 -9.31
CA VAL A 134 -0.71 -14.87 -10.31
C VAL A 134 -1.25 -16.15 -9.67
N PHE A 135 -0.60 -16.65 -8.61
CA PHE A 135 -1.04 -17.87 -7.93
C PHE A 135 -2.22 -17.64 -7.00
N GLU A 136 -2.30 -16.48 -6.32
CA GLU A 136 -3.50 -16.05 -5.59
C GLU A 136 -4.71 -16.02 -6.49
N LYS A 137 -4.57 -15.39 -7.67
CA LYS A 137 -5.62 -15.38 -8.69
C LYS A 137 -6.16 -16.79 -8.98
N LYS A 138 -5.26 -17.71 -9.32
CA LYS A 138 -5.66 -19.07 -9.68
C LYS A 138 -6.38 -19.78 -8.55
N GLN A 139 -5.99 -19.51 -7.31
CA GLN A 139 -6.63 -20.09 -6.14
C GLN A 139 -8.01 -19.48 -5.92
N GLU A 140 -8.14 -18.16 -5.98
CA GLU A 140 -9.42 -17.46 -5.82
C GLU A 140 -10.42 -17.88 -6.90
N ASP A 141 -9.98 -17.95 -8.17
CA ASP A 141 -10.83 -18.42 -9.28
C ASP A 141 -11.32 -19.87 -9.05
N ALA A 142 -10.43 -20.75 -8.54
CA ALA A 142 -10.79 -22.12 -8.22
C ALA A 142 -11.79 -22.22 -7.05
N GLU A 143 -11.67 -21.38 -6.04
CA GLU A 143 -12.59 -21.31 -4.90
C GLU A 143 -13.95 -20.75 -5.32
N ARG A 144 -13.99 -19.72 -6.16
CA ARG A 144 -15.23 -19.18 -6.75
C ARG A 144 -15.99 -20.22 -7.58
N VAL A 145 -15.28 -20.96 -8.43
CA VAL A 145 -15.88 -22.04 -9.22
C VAL A 145 -16.48 -23.12 -8.30
N LYS A 146 -15.76 -23.50 -7.23
CA LYS A 146 -16.27 -24.47 -6.25
C LYS A 146 -17.49 -23.96 -5.49
N ALA A 147 -17.57 -22.65 -5.23
CA ALA A 147 -18.71 -22.01 -4.58
C ALA A 147 -19.91 -21.78 -5.55
N GLY A 148 -19.81 -22.18 -6.82
CA GLY A 148 -20.84 -21.96 -7.82
C GLY A 148 -21.01 -20.50 -8.25
N ILE A 149 -20.07 -19.64 -7.89
CA ILE A 149 -20.06 -18.24 -8.28
C ILE A 149 -19.46 -18.14 -9.69
N VAL A 150 -20.33 -18.08 -10.69
CA VAL A 150 -19.89 -17.83 -12.08
C VAL A 150 -19.44 -16.38 -12.19
N PRO A 151 -18.20 -16.09 -12.64
CA PRO A 151 -17.79 -14.72 -12.89
C PRO A 151 -18.76 -14.08 -13.88
N ASP A 152 -19.28 -12.90 -13.53
CA ASP A 152 -20.16 -12.17 -14.45
C ASP A 152 -19.34 -11.85 -15.72
N ARG A 153 -19.74 -12.40 -16.86
CA ARG A 153 -19.07 -12.23 -18.17
C ARG A 153 -18.84 -10.76 -18.54
N LYS A 154 -19.66 -9.87 -17.99
CA LYS A 154 -19.54 -8.42 -18.18
C LYS A 154 -18.21 -7.86 -17.70
N TYR A 155 -17.61 -8.47 -16.68
CA TYR A 155 -16.34 -8.01 -16.08
C TYR A 155 -15.09 -8.67 -16.69
N THR A 156 -15.23 -9.81 -17.35
CA THR A 156 -14.10 -10.56 -17.90
C THR A 156 -13.74 -10.18 -19.34
N HIS A 157 -14.56 -9.43 -20.05
CA HIS A 157 -14.42 -9.15 -21.47
C HIS A 157 -14.17 -7.69 -21.86
N SER A 158 -14.18 -6.74 -20.90
CA SER A 158 -13.86 -5.35 -21.24
C SER A 158 -12.35 -5.14 -21.26
N PHE A 159 -11.78 -5.07 -22.45
CA PHE A 159 -10.37 -4.69 -22.64
C PHE A 159 -10.04 -3.34 -21.96
N ILE A 160 -11.00 -2.45 -21.87
CA ILE A 160 -10.87 -1.15 -21.20
C ILE A 160 -10.67 -1.32 -19.68
N ALA A 161 -11.23 -2.36 -19.07
CA ALA A 161 -11.12 -2.57 -17.62
C ALA A 161 -9.68 -2.83 -17.16
N ILE A 162 -8.83 -3.43 -18.00
CA ILE A 162 -7.42 -3.70 -17.67
C ILE A 162 -6.58 -2.42 -17.55
N PHE A 163 -7.05 -1.31 -18.12
CA PHE A 163 -6.35 -0.03 -17.97
C PHE A 163 -6.38 0.51 -16.54
N PHE A 164 -7.40 0.17 -15.73
CA PHE A 164 -7.49 0.65 -14.35
C PHE A 164 -6.30 0.18 -13.49
N PRO A 165 -5.98 -1.12 -13.39
CA PRO A 165 -4.80 -1.55 -12.63
C PRO A 165 -3.48 -1.09 -13.26
N ILE A 166 -3.39 -0.93 -14.58
CA ILE A 166 -2.20 -0.38 -15.25
C ILE A 166 -2.01 1.08 -14.85
N PHE A 167 -3.05 1.91 -14.92
CA PHE A 167 -2.97 3.30 -14.47
C PHE A 167 -2.72 3.41 -12.98
N TYR A 168 -3.33 2.55 -12.16
CA TYR A 168 -2.99 2.45 -10.73
C TYR A 168 -1.49 2.24 -10.56
N CYS A 169 -0.93 1.20 -11.16
CA CYS A 169 0.49 0.84 -11.05
C CYS A 169 1.41 2.00 -11.47
N ILE A 170 1.09 2.67 -12.57
CA ILE A 170 1.88 3.81 -13.07
C ILE A 170 1.76 4.99 -12.11
N ILE A 171 0.56 5.34 -11.66
CA ILE A 171 0.33 6.52 -10.83
C ILE A 171 0.86 6.31 -9.42
N ASP A 172 0.72 5.11 -8.86
CA ASP A 172 1.27 4.75 -7.57
C ASP A 172 2.82 4.74 -7.61
N GLY A 173 3.40 4.15 -8.68
CA GLY A 173 4.84 4.22 -8.91
C GLY A 173 5.36 5.66 -9.14
N LEU A 174 4.58 6.51 -9.83
CA LEU A 174 4.86 7.94 -9.93
C LEU A 174 4.73 8.65 -8.58
N GLY A 175 3.77 8.25 -7.74
CA GLY A 175 3.61 8.75 -6.38
C GLY A 175 4.86 8.47 -5.55
N THR A 176 5.32 7.21 -5.53
CA THR A 176 6.53 6.79 -4.83
C THR A 176 7.80 7.49 -5.38
N PHE A 177 7.90 7.65 -6.70
CA PHE A 177 8.99 8.41 -7.30
C PHE A 177 8.93 9.90 -6.94
N ALA A 178 7.73 10.51 -6.97
CA ALA A 178 7.55 11.91 -6.59
C ALA A 178 7.87 12.14 -5.11
N ASP A 179 7.56 11.16 -4.26
CA ASP A 179 7.91 11.14 -2.85
C ASP A 179 9.43 11.17 -2.68
N ALA A 180 10.15 10.24 -3.33
CA ALA A 180 11.62 10.22 -3.34
C ALA A 180 12.21 11.56 -3.84
N LEU A 181 11.66 12.11 -4.93
CA LEU A 181 12.12 13.39 -5.49
C LEU A 181 11.88 14.56 -4.53
N VAL A 182 10.74 14.58 -3.85
CA VAL A 182 10.40 15.65 -2.91
C VAL A 182 11.27 15.56 -1.66
N LEU A 183 11.56 14.34 -1.18
CA LEU A 183 12.47 14.11 -0.05
C LEU A 183 13.92 14.45 -0.39
N ASP A 184 14.37 14.16 -1.61
CA ASP A 184 15.73 14.49 -2.06
C ASP A 184 15.98 16.01 -2.18
N ARG A 185 14.96 16.81 -2.56
CA ARG A 185 15.19 18.19 -3.01
C ARG A 185 14.48 19.28 -2.25
N TYR A 186 13.36 19.00 -1.59
CA TYR A 186 12.45 20.07 -1.16
C TYR A 186 12.10 20.04 0.32
N ILE A 187 11.98 18.87 0.94
CA ILE A 187 11.49 18.73 2.30
C ILE A 187 12.10 17.48 2.95
N SER A 188 12.41 17.55 4.23
CA SER A 188 12.89 16.38 4.98
C SER A 188 11.72 15.45 5.37
N GLU A 189 12.06 14.23 5.77
CA GLU A 189 11.12 13.13 6.02
C GLU A 189 10.09 13.47 7.09
N GLY A 190 10.48 14.12 8.19
CA GLY A 190 9.56 14.47 9.28
C GLY A 190 8.43 15.40 8.83
N PRO A 191 8.71 16.61 8.32
CA PRO A 191 7.68 17.49 7.77
C PRO A 191 6.87 16.86 6.64
N ALA A 192 7.49 16.03 5.79
CA ALA A 192 6.81 15.32 4.71
C ALA A 192 5.78 14.31 5.27
N ASN A 193 6.17 13.54 6.31
CA ASN A 193 5.27 12.63 6.99
C ASN A 193 4.06 13.36 7.58
N ILE A 194 4.30 14.46 8.30
CA ILE A 194 3.23 15.28 8.89
C ILE A 194 2.30 15.84 7.81
N ALA A 195 2.85 16.33 6.68
CA ALA A 195 2.07 16.84 5.57
C ALA A 195 1.16 15.75 4.95
N TYR A 196 1.69 14.55 4.77
CA TYR A 196 0.95 13.39 4.30
C TYR A 196 -0.19 13.03 5.25
N GLU A 197 0.10 12.90 6.54
CA GLU A 197 -0.87 12.54 7.56
C GLU A 197 -2.00 13.57 7.70
N PHE A 198 -1.71 14.86 7.57
CA PHE A 198 -2.75 15.91 7.52
C PHE A 198 -3.62 15.81 6.27
N THR A 199 -3.06 15.41 5.13
CA THR A 199 -3.86 15.17 3.92
C THR A 199 -4.84 14.02 4.14
N PHE A 200 -4.41 12.94 4.81
CA PHE A 200 -5.28 11.83 5.18
C PHE A 200 -6.33 12.23 6.24
N LEU A 201 -5.98 13.08 7.19
CA LEU A 201 -6.94 13.65 8.13
C LEU A 201 -8.03 14.46 7.39
N MET A 202 -7.66 15.26 6.39
CA MET A 202 -8.64 15.96 5.56
C MET A 202 -9.59 14.99 4.87
N MET A 203 -9.07 13.88 4.31
CA MET A 203 -9.90 12.82 3.72
C MET A 203 -10.81 12.17 4.76
N ALA A 204 -10.35 11.95 5.98
CA ALA A 204 -11.18 11.44 7.07
C ALA A 204 -12.32 12.39 7.41
N VAL A 205 -12.08 13.70 7.44
CA VAL A 205 -13.11 14.72 7.65
C VAL A 205 -14.17 14.69 6.52
N PHE A 206 -13.74 14.61 5.27
CA PHE A 206 -14.68 14.45 4.14
C PHE A 206 -15.50 13.17 4.25
N ALA A 207 -14.87 12.05 4.58
CA ALA A 207 -15.54 10.78 4.80
C ALA A 207 -16.55 10.85 5.96
N PHE A 208 -16.19 11.52 7.06
CA PHE A 208 -17.08 11.75 8.20
C PHE A 208 -18.30 12.57 7.78
N ILE A 209 -18.10 13.70 7.12
CA ILE A 209 -19.22 14.54 6.63
C ILE A 209 -20.14 13.71 5.74
N TYR A 210 -19.57 12.94 4.81
CA TYR A 210 -20.36 12.14 3.90
C TYR A 210 -21.16 11.04 4.61
N VAL A 211 -20.49 10.24 5.44
CA VAL A 211 -21.11 9.06 6.08
C VAL A 211 -22.07 9.47 7.21
N VAL A 212 -21.60 10.36 8.12
CA VAL A 212 -22.33 10.66 9.34
C VAL A 212 -23.34 11.77 9.12
N ILE A 213 -22.95 12.86 8.45
CA ILE A 213 -23.84 14.03 8.30
C ILE A 213 -24.81 13.84 7.14
N ILE A 214 -24.29 13.48 5.93
CA ILE A 214 -25.15 13.37 4.74
C ILE A 214 -25.93 12.05 4.73
N LYS A 215 -25.27 10.92 4.97
CA LYS A 215 -25.90 9.59 4.94
C LYS A 215 -26.50 9.16 6.27
N LYS A 216 -26.31 9.95 7.35
CA LYS A 216 -26.85 9.73 8.70
C LYS A 216 -26.59 8.31 9.25
N GLN A 217 -25.44 7.74 8.92
CA GLN A 217 -25.03 6.43 9.40
C GLN A 217 -24.51 6.53 10.84
N LYS A 218 -24.92 5.56 11.66
CA LYS A 218 -24.42 5.46 13.03
C LYS A 218 -23.10 4.70 13.05
N ILE A 219 -22.10 5.25 13.75
CA ILE A 219 -20.81 4.61 13.99
C ILE A 219 -20.87 3.92 15.35
N LYS A 220 -20.63 2.60 15.38
CA LYS A 220 -20.48 1.83 16.61
C LYS A 220 -18.99 1.57 16.83
N LEU A 221 -18.36 2.29 17.71
CA LEU A 221 -16.90 2.23 17.94
C LEU A 221 -16.39 0.81 18.24
N SER A 222 -17.21 -0.02 18.90
CA SER A 222 -16.89 -1.42 19.17
C SER A 222 -16.79 -2.28 17.92
N ALA A 223 -17.57 -2.00 16.88
CA ALA A 223 -17.54 -2.71 15.59
C ALA A 223 -16.39 -2.22 14.70
N GLU A 224 -15.95 -0.98 14.90
CA GLU A 224 -14.91 -0.36 14.10
C GLU A 224 -13.47 -0.64 14.62
N LYS A 225 -13.31 -1.42 15.70
CA LYS A 225 -11.99 -1.75 16.26
C LYS A 225 -10.97 -2.28 15.25
N PRO A 226 -11.32 -3.21 14.33
CA PRO A 226 -10.37 -3.66 13.33
C PRO A 226 -9.90 -2.53 12.40
N LYS A 227 -10.79 -1.60 12.04
CA LYS A 227 -10.45 -0.45 11.20
C LYS A 227 -9.52 0.53 11.92
N ILE A 228 -9.71 0.71 13.23
CA ILE A 228 -8.82 1.52 14.07
C ILE A 228 -7.43 0.87 14.14
N LEU A 229 -7.35 -0.46 14.35
CA LEU A 229 -6.09 -1.18 14.32
C LEU A 229 -5.40 -1.08 12.96
N ALA A 230 -6.16 -1.22 11.86
CA ALA A 230 -5.62 -0.99 10.52
C ALA A 230 -4.99 0.40 10.42
N GLY A 231 -5.65 1.44 10.92
CA GLY A 231 -5.12 2.80 10.95
C GLY A 231 -3.83 2.93 11.77
N VAL A 232 -3.74 2.29 12.94
CA VAL A 232 -2.51 2.28 13.76
C VAL A 232 -1.35 1.62 13.01
N PHE A 233 -1.60 0.47 12.42
CA PHE A 233 -0.59 -0.25 11.62
C PHE A 233 -0.21 0.53 10.36
N GLU A 234 -1.17 1.14 9.68
CA GLU A 234 -0.93 1.99 8.50
C GLU A 234 -0.02 3.17 8.85
N THR A 235 -0.34 3.89 9.91
CA THR A 235 0.44 5.06 10.38
C THR A 235 1.86 4.68 10.74
N ALA A 236 2.05 3.58 11.49
CA ALA A 236 3.39 3.11 11.85
C ALA A 236 4.19 2.64 10.64
N GLY A 237 3.53 2.00 9.67
CA GLY A 237 4.14 1.59 8.40
C GLY A 237 4.56 2.78 7.56
N GLN A 238 3.69 3.78 7.43
CA GLN A 238 3.95 5.02 6.69
C GLN A 238 5.13 5.80 7.29
N PHE A 239 5.18 5.93 8.60
CA PHE A 239 6.30 6.57 9.28
C PHE A 239 7.63 5.88 8.95
N ALA A 240 7.70 4.56 9.05
CA ALA A 240 8.93 3.83 8.70
C ALA A 240 9.26 3.92 7.20
N TYR A 241 8.23 3.89 6.34
CA TYR A 241 8.36 3.97 4.89
C TYR A 241 9.04 5.26 4.44
N ILE A 242 8.59 6.43 4.93
CA ILE A 242 9.11 7.72 4.46
C ILE A 242 10.58 7.89 4.76
N PHE A 243 11.05 7.43 5.93
CA PHE A 243 12.46 7.46 6.29
C PHE A 243 13.29 6.42 5.51
N ALA A 244 12.72 5.26 5.18
CA ALA A 244 13.39 4.29 4.32
C ALA A 244 13.57 4.83 2.90
N LEU A 245 12.55 5.51 2.39
CA LEU A 245 12.53 6.07 1.05
C LEU A 245 13.51 7.24 0.92
N GLY A 246 13.58 8.13 1.92
CA GLY A 246 14.51 9.25 1.96
C GLY A 246 15.99 8.81 2.01
N ASP A 247 16.28 7.64 2.59
CA ASP A 247 17.65 7.11 2.69
C ASP A 247 18.08 6.35 1.39
N ASN A 248 17.19 5.55 0.77
CA ASN A 248 17.50 4.80 -0.46
C ASN A 248 16.25 4.39 -1.23
N ALA A 249 15.70 5.29 -2.03
CA ALA A 249 14.42 5.08 -2.71
C ALA A 249 14.44 3.94 -3.73
N ILE A 250 15.50 3.82 -4.53
CA ILE A 250 15.57 2.87 -5.65
C ILE A 250 15.49 1.41 -5.19
N VAL A 251 15.97 1.11 -3.98
CA VAL A 251 15.96 -0.25 -3.40
C VAL A 251 14.83 -0.42 -2.40
N ALA A 252 14.53 0.62 -1.61
CA ALA A 252 13.48 0.57 -0.60
C ALA A 252 12.09 0.38 -1.22
N ALA A 253 11.76 1.08 -2.30
CA ALA A 253 10.45 1.00 -2.92
C ALA A 253 10.07 -0.43 -3.39
N PRO A 254 10.88 -1.15 -4.18
CA PRO A 254 10.57 -2.54 -4.55
C PRO A 254 10.59 -3.48 -3.35
N LEU A 255 11.49 -3.26 -2.38
CA LEU A 255 11.54 -4.07 -1.16
C LEU A 255 10.25 -3.94 -0.36
N ILE A 256 9.79 -2.71 -0.11
CA ILE A 256 8.59 -2.44 0.66
C ILE A 256 7.34 -2.96 -0.07
N SER A 257 7.29 -2.92 -1.40
CA SER A 257 6.20 -3.54 -2.18
C SER A 257 6.02 -5.04 -1.89
N SER A 258 7.01 -5.70 -1.29
CA SER A 258 6.89 -7.10 -0.84
C SER A 258 5.99 -7.30 0.39
N TYR A 259 5.42 -6.22 0.99
CA TYR A 259 4.52 -6.35 2.13
C TYR A 259 3.31 -7.26 1.85
N CYS A 260 2.86 -7.35 0.60
CA CYS A 260 1.82 -8.28 0.18
C CYS A 260 2.16 -9.75 0.46
N ILE A 261 3.44 -10.12 0.42
CA ILE A 261 3.91 -11.47 0.79
C ILE A 261 3.69 -11.73 2.27
N PHE A 262 3.99 -10.73 3.11
CA PHE A 262 3.78 -10.82 4.56
C PHE A 262 2.29 -10.78 4.92
N SER A 263 1.47 -10.04 4.16
CA SER A 263 0.00 -10.06 4.30
C SER A 263 -0.54 -11.49 4.14
N LEU A 264 -0.02 -12.27 3.18
CA LEU A 264 -0.37 -13.69 3.03
C LEU A 264 0.11 -14.55 4.19
N VAL A 265 1.30 -14.30 4.72
CA VAL A 265 1.79 -15.02 5.90
C VAL A 265 0.86 -14.77 7.09
N TRP A 266 0.43 -13.53 7.31
CA TRP A 266 -0.56 -13.19 8.33
C TRP A 266 -1.90 -13.85 8.08
N ALA A 267 -2.41 -13.84 6.84
CA ALA A 267 -3.65 -14.52 6.47
C ALA A 267 -3.56 -16.04 6.76
N ARG A 268 -2.41 -16.66 6.48
CA ARG A 268 -2.16 -18.07 6.81
C ARG A 268 -2.19 -18.35 8.31
N ILE A 269 -1.54 -17.51 9.12
CA ILE A 269 -1.39 -17.72 10.56
C ILE A 269 -2.70 -17.38 11.30
N ILE A 270 -3.29 -16.22 11.00
CA ILE A 270 -4.40 -15.63 11.77
C ILE A 270 -5.76 -16.05 11.19
N LEU A 271 -5.94 -15.94 9.87
CA LEU A 271 -7.19 -16.32 9.21
C LEU A 271 -7.24 -17.81 8.85
N LYS A 272 -6.14 -18.57 9.08
CA LYS A 272 -5.99 -19.98 8.78
C LYS A 272 -6.25 -20.33 7.30
N GLU A 273 -5.99 -19.40 6.40
CA GLU A 273 -6.10 -19.62 4.96
C GLU A 273 -5.06 -20.66 4.49
N LYS A 274 -5.39 -21.44 3.49
CA LYS A 274 -4.49 -22.48 2.96
C LYS A 274 -3.69 -21.92 1.81
N LEU A 275 -2.37 -21.93 1.93
CA LEU A 275 -1.47 -21.58 0.84
C LEU A 275 -1.10 -22.81 0.02
N SER A 276 -1.00 -22.65 -1.29
CA SER A 276 -0.52 -23.68 -2.19
C SER A 276 1.02 -23.80 -2.10
N TRP A 277 1.58 -24.96 -2.48
CA TRP A 277 3.03 -25.15 -2.49
C TRP A 277 3.75 -24.14 -3.42
N LYS A 278 3.09 -23.70 -4.49
CA LYS A 278 3.61 -22.68 -5.43
C LYS A 278 3.76 -21.31 -4.77
N GLN A 279 2.82 -20.93 -3.91
CA GLN A 279 2.92 -19.71 -3.13
C GLN A 279 4.08 -19.78 -2.14
N TYR A 280 4.28 -20.91 -1.45
CA TYR A 280 5.45 -21.10 -0.58
C TYR A 280 6.78 -20.98 -1.35
N LEU A 281 6.87 -21.54 -2.57
CA LEU A 281 8.06 -21.42 -3.40
C LEU A 281 8.37 -19.97 -3.74
N VAL A 282 7.36 -19.22 -4.11
CA VAL A 282 7.49 -17.81 -4.50
C VAL A 282 7.85 -16.93 -3.30
N ILE A 283 7.23 -17.19 -2.15
CA ILE A 283 7.61 -16.54 -0.89
C ILE A 283 9.08 -16.80 -0.57
N ALA A 284 9.57 -18.03 -0.76
CA ALA A 284 10.97 -18.36 -0.54
C ALA A 284 11.91 -17.62 -1.51
N ILE A 285 11.54 -17.48 -2.79
CA ILE A 285 12.31 -16.71 -3.78
C ILE A 285 12.43 -15.25 -3.37
N ALA A 286 11.31 -14.62 -2.99
CA ALA A 286 11.32 -13.24 -2.53
C ALA A 286 12.10 -13.07 -1.22
N ALA A 287 12.00 -14.02 -0.29
CA ALA A 287 12.76 -14.01 0.96
C ALA A 287 14.28 -14.05 0.71
N VAL A 288 14.74 -14.82 -0.28
CA VAL A 288 16.16 -14.81 -0.70
C VAL A 288 16.56 -13.42 -1.18
N GLY A 289 15.75 -12.76 -2.02
CA GLY A 289 16.00 -11.39 -2.44
C GLY A 289 16.10 -10.41 -1.26
N ILE A 290 15.18 -10.50 -0.30
CA ILE A 290 15.17 -9.66 0.91
C ILE A 290 16.44 -9.87 1.74
N VAL A 291 16.87 -11.13 1.92
CA VAL A 291 18.11 -11.45 2.65
C VAL A 291 19.34 -10.86 1.96
N ILE A 292 19.42 -10.99 0.63
CA ILE A 292 20.53 -10.40 -0.14
C ILE A 292 20.56 -8.87 0.04
N LEU A 293 19.41 -8.19 -0.03
CA LEU A 293 19.33 -6.75 0.21
C LEU A 293 19.78 -6.37 1.62
N GLY A 294 19.46 -7.19 2.61
CA GLY A 294 19.92 -6.99 3.98
C GLY A 294 21.42 -7.17 4.19
N MET A 295 22.10 -7.91 3.31
CA MET A 295 23.57 -8.06 3.36
C MET A 295 24.29 -6.90 2.67
N GLU A 296 23.62 -6.17 1.80
CA GLU A 296 24.13 -5.02 1.04
C GLU A 296 23.73 -3.66 1.67
N GLY A 297 22.81 -3.62 2.61
CA GLY A 297 22.31 -2.43 3.32
C GLY A 297 22.88 -2.33 4.71
#